data_a0b7863cdead524879ebb2183e08a59e
#
_entry.id   a0b7863cdead524879ebb2183e08a59e
#
_cell.length_a   1.000
_cell.length_b   1.000
_cell.length_c   1.000
_cell.angle_alpha   90.00
_cell.angle_beta   90.00
_cell.angle_gamma   90.00
#
_symmetry.space_group_name_H-M   'P 1'
#
loop_
_entity.id
_entity.type
_entity.pdbx_description
1 polymer ?
#
loop_
_entity_poly.entity_id
_entity_poly.type
_entity_poly.pdbx_seq_one_letter_code
_entity_poly.pdbx_strand_id
1 'polypeptide(L)'
;MTKGIGATFRNSVEDLAGWAQVERPDLARLTADGDVVIAFSDIEDSTAHNEALGDQGWMKVLERHNRLIQKFVDDHGGHVVKNQGDGFMMAFADPGQAVLCGVDVQRALLENAERWEGVRVRIGIHVGPSVRRGDDLFGRNVAMAARVAEQADGGEILVSESVRDAVDGRPDIELCPPREVELKGLQGTHNLYAVKLSD
;
A
#
# COMPACT_ATOMS: atom_id res chain seq x y z
N MET A 1 21.09 -49.14 -11.35
CA MET A 1 20.37 -48.39 -10.31
C MET A 1 20.44 -46.89 -10.66
N THR A 2 19.45 -46.42 -11.41
CA THR A 2 19.29 -44.99 -11.74
C THR A 2 17.80 -44.69 -11.71
N LYS A 3 17.28 -44.45 -10.53
CA LYS A 3 15.93 -43.87 -10.30
C LYS A 3 16.10 -42.71 -9.34
N GLY A 4 15.69 -41.50 -9.75
CA GLY A 4 15.44 -40.43 -8.78
C GLY A 4 15.63 -38.97 -9.18
N ILE A 5 16.00 -38.64 -10.41
CA ILE A 5 16.18 -37.20 -10.76
C ILE A 5 15.02 -36.66 -11.60
N GLY A 6 14.23 -37.48 -12.27
CA GLY A 6 13.17 -37.07 -13.17
C GLY A 6 11.85 -36.62 -12.50
N ALA A 7 11.57 -37.10 -11.28
CA ALA A 7 10.31 -36.81 -10.60
C ALA A 7 10.30 -35.43 -9.92
N THR A 8 11.44 -34.96 -9.41
CA THR A 8 11.56 -33.68 -8.71
C THR A 8 11.47 -32.48 -9.66
N PHE A 9 11.98 -32.64 -10.89
CA PHE A 9 11.89 -31.56 -11.89
C PHE A 9 10.50 -31.38 -12.50
N ARG A 10 9.71 -32.48 -12.62
CA ARG A 10 8.33 -32.38 -13.13
C ARG A 10 7.41 -31.61 -12.16
N ASN A 11 7.50 -31.88 -10.87
CA ASN A 11 6.70 -31.20 -9.87
C ASN A 11 7.03 -29.70 -9.82
N SER A 12 8.31 -29.31 -9.99
CA SER A 12 8.70 -27.90 -10.01
C SER A 12 8.18 -27.14 -11.23
N VAL A 13 8.07 -27.80 -12.39
CA VAL A 13 7.55 -27.17 -13.62
C VAL A 13 6.02 -27.11 -13.60
N GLU A 14 5.35 -28.11 -13.04
CA GLU A 14 3.89 -28.10 -12.84
C GLU A 14 3.48 -27.08 -11.78
N ASP A 15 4.23 -26.91 -10.71
CA ASP A 15 4.04 -25.84 -9.71
C ASP A 15 4.25 -24.46 -10.33
N LEU A 16 5.30 -24.25 -11.12
CA LEU A 16 5.54 -22.98 -11.83
C LEU A 16 4.47 -22.68 -12.88
N ALA A 17 3.96 -23.70 -13.59
CA ALA A 17 2.87 -23.53 -14.55
C ALA A 17 1.53 -23.24 -13.85
N GLY A 18 1.29 -23.80 -12.67
CA GLY A 18 0.14 -23.48 -11.82
C GLY A 18 0.17 -22.05 -11.31
N TRP A 19 1.35 -21.52 -10.98
CA TRP A 19 1.53 -20.13 -10.56
C TRP A 19 1.36 -19.12 -11.71
N ALA A 20 1.72 -19.52 -12.93
CA ALA A 20 1.59 -18.67 -14.11
C ALA A 20 0.13 -18.53 -14.62
N GLN A 21 -0.80 -19.39 -14.16
CA GLN A 21 -2.19 -19.41 -14.58
C GLN A 21 -3.18 -18.81 -13.58
N VAL A 22 -2.75 -18.42 -12.38
CA VAL A 22 -3.61 -17.74 -11.42
C VAL A 22 -3.59 -16.24 -11.74
N GLU A 23 -4.39 -15.81 -12.72
CA GLU A 23 -4.83 -14.41 -12.76
C GLU A 23 -5.49 -14.13 -11.40
N ARG A 24 -4.96 -13.15 -10.67
CA ARG A 24 -5.62 -12.69 -9.45
C ARG A 24 -6.87 -11.91 -9.88
N PRO A 25 -8.07 -12.50 -9.79
CA PRO A 25 -9.28 -11.90 -10.33
C PRO A 25 -9.60 -10.53 -9.69
N ASP A 26 -9.07 -10.30 -8.48
CA ASP A 26 -9.30 -9.06 -7.73
C ASP A 26 -8.62 -7.85 -8.37
N LEU A 27 -7.35 -7.94 -8.79
CA LEU A 27 -6.66 -6.85 -9.45
C LEU A 27 -7.25 -6.55 -10.83
N ALA A 28 -7.63 -7.58 -11.59
CA ALA A 28 -8.30 -7.41 -12.89
C ALA A 28 -9.63 -6.65 -12.74
N ARG A 29 -10.39 -6.94 -11.70
CA ARG A 29 -11.66 -6.24 -11.41
C ARG A 29 -11.42 -4.78 -11.03
N LEU A 30 -10.41 -4.51 -10.19
CA LEU A 30 -10.08 -3.15 -9.73
C LEU A 30 -9.58 -2.24 -10.84
N THR A 31 -9.07 -2.80 -11.94
CA THR A 31 -8.53 -2.06 -13.10
C THR A 31 -9.43 -2.08 -14.32
N ALA A 32 -10.63 -2.65 -14.22
CA ALA A 32 -11.53 -2.86 -15.38
C ALA A 32 -11.96 -1.55 -16.04
N ASP A 33 -12.14 -0.47 -15.27
CA ASP A 33 -12.58 0.83 -15.76
C ASP A 33 -11.42 1.74 -16.20
N GLY A 34 -10.18 1.25 -16.15
CA GLY A 34 -8.97 1.97 -16.55
C GLY A 34 -8.33 2.79 -15.43
N ASP A 35 -9.12 3.45 -14.59
CA ASP A 35 -8.63 4.14 -13.41
C ASP A 35 -8.54 3.18 -12.23
N VAL A 36 -7.50 3.34 -11.44
CA VAL A 36 -7.30 2.57 -10.21
C VAL A 36 -6.76 3.48 -9.11
N VAL A 37 -7.20 3.24 -7.89
CA VAL A 37 -6.63 3.90 -6.71
C VAL A 37 -5.41 3.11 -6.27
N ILE A 38 -4.29 3.79 -6.16
CA ILE A 38 -3.01 3.21 -5.73
C ILE A 38 -2.63 3.84 -4.40
N ALA A 39 -2.37 3.00 -3.42
CA ALA A 39 -1.84 3.41 -2.13
C ALA A 39 -0.46 2.76 -1.90
N PHE A 40 0.47 3.56 -1.40
CA PHE A 40 1.74 3.07 -0.86
C PHE A 40 1.78 3.32 0.63
N SER A 41 2.36 2.38 1.36
CA SER A 41 2.68 2.56 2.76
C SER A 41 4.07 2.02 3.07
N ASP A 42 4.74 2.63 4.02
CA ASP A 42 5.98 2.13 4.59
C ASP A 42 6.12 2.57 6.07
N ILE A 43 7.03 1.91 6.79
CA ILE A 43 7.35 2.27 8.18
C ILE A 43 8.42 3.36 8.16
N GLU A 44 8.16 4.46 8.86
CA GLU A 44 9.14 5.52 9.06
C GLU A 44 10.33 5.01 9.88
N ASP A 45 11.54 5.35 9.44
CA ASP A 45 12.80 5.00 10.12
C ASP A 45 12.97 3.49 10.41
N SER A 46 12.53 2.63 9.49
CA SER A 46 12.55 1.16 9.65
C SER A 46 13.94 0.60 9.98
N THR A 47 15.00 1.21 9.43
CA THR A 47 16.40 0.85 9.76
C THR A 47 16.73 1.10 11.21
N ALA A 48 16.33 2.24 11.77
CA ALA A 48 16.56 2.57 13.17
C ALA A 48 15.78 1.63 14.12
N HIS A 49 14.55 1.26 13.74
CA HIS A 49 13.77 0.26 14.48
C HIS A 49 14.44 -1.11 14.46
N ASN A 50 14.96 -1.55 13.32
CA ASN A 50 15.70 -2.81 13.22
C ASN A 50 16.96 -2.80 14.10
N GLU A 51 17.73 -1.72 14.06
CA GLU A 51 18.91 -1.57 14.92
C GLU A 51 18.57 -1.62 16.43
N ALA A 52 17.48 -0.96 16.83
CA ALA A 52 17.04 -0.91 18.22
C ALA A 52 16.49 -2.25 18.75
N LEU A 53 15.72 -2.98 17.93
CA LEU A 53 15.04 -4.22 18.33
C LEU A 53 15.84 -5.49 18.01
N GLY A 54 16.87 -5.37 17.16
CA GLY A 54 17.58 -6.49 16.56
C GLY A 54 16.71 -7.26 15.55
N ASP A 55 17.36 -8.08 14.72
CA ASP A 55 16.69 -8.76 13.58
C ASP A 55 15.47 -9.58 14.01
N GLN A 56 15.57 -10.33 15.09
CA GLN A 56 14.45 -11.18 15.55
C GLN A 56 13.28 -10.36 16.11
N GLY A 57 13.57 -9.28 16.83
CA GLY A 57 12.55 -8.36 17.35
C GLY A 57 11.84 -7.65 16.20
N TRP A 58 12.62 -7.13 15.26
CA TRP A 58 12.12 -6.45 14.07
C TRP A 58 11.25 -7.35 13.19
N MET A 59 11.66 -8.59 12.93
CA MET A 59 10.86 -9.55 12.18
C MET A 59 9.48 -9.79 12.80
N LYS A 60 9.36 -9.85 14.11
CA LYS A 60 8.07 -9.99 14.80
C LYS A 60 7.18 -8.76 14.62
N VAL A 61 7.77 -7.57 14.60
CA VAL A 61 7.05 -6.33 14.33
C VAL A 61 6.55 -6.32 12.89
N LEU A 62 7.41 -6.65 11.91
CA LEU A 62 7.04 -6.74 10.50
C LEU A 62 5.92 -7.74 10.25
N GLU A 63 5.98 -8.93 10.83
CA GLU A 63 4.92 -9.93 10.69
C GLU A 63 3.56 -9.44 11.20
N ARG A 64 3.55 -8.73 12.32
CA ARG A 64 2.32 -8.13 12.86
C ARG A 64 1.82 -7.01 11.97
N HIS A 65 2.72 -6.12 11.53
CA HIS A 65 2.41 -5.04 10.61
C HIS A 65 1.83 -5.56 9.30
N ASN A 66 2.46 -6.56 8.70
CA ASN A 66 2.01 -7.14 7.43
C ASN A 66 0.61 -7.74 7.54
N ARG A 67 0.32 -8.43 8.66
CA ARG A 67 -1.04 -8.94 8.93
C ARG A 67 -2.05 -7.84 9.14
N LEU A 68 -1.66 -6.73 9.80
CA LEU A 68 -2.53 -5.57 9.99
C LEU A 68 -2.91 -4.93 8.66
N ILE A 69 -1.91 -4.65 7.80
CA ILE A 69 -2.14 -4.06 6.48
C ILE A 69 -3.03 -4.98 5.64
N GLN A 70 -2.69 -6.28 5.53
CA GLN A 70 -3.48 -7.22 4.76
C GLN A 70 -4.94 -7.26 5.22
N LYS A 71 -5.17 -7.33 6.53
CA LYS A 71 -6.53 -7.35 7.10
C LYS A 71 -7.34 -6.13 6.67
N PHE A 72 -6.80 -4.92 6.85
CA PHE A 72 -7.56 -3.70 6.51
C PHE A 72 -7.72 -3.50 5.01
N VAL A 73 -6.75 -3.92 4.20
CA VAL A 73 -6.91 -3.92 2.74
C VAL A 73 -8.06 -4.83 2.32
N ASP A 74 -8.15 -6.04 2.89
CA ASP A 74 -9.22 -6.98 2.61
C ASP A 74 -10.58 -6.45 3.10
N ASP A 75 -10.65 -5.89 4.32
CA ASP A 75 -11.87 -5.32 4.91
C ASP A 75 -12.43 -4.17 4.07
N HIS A 76 -11.59 -3.41 3.37
CA HIS A 76 -11.97 -2.30 2.50
C HIS A 76 -12.04 -2.66 0.99
N GLY A 77 -12.05 -3.95 0.67
CA GLY A 77 -12.19 -4.44 -0.70
C GLY A 77 -11.01 -4.10 -1.62
N GLY A 78 -9.84 -3.86 -1.05
CA GLY A 78 -8.60 -3.63 -1.76
C GLY A 78 -7.86 -4.90 -2.11
N HIS A 79 -6.69 -4.73 -2.71
CA HIS A 79 -5.78 -5.80 -3.08
C HIS A 79 -4.34 -5.39 -2.81
N VAL A 80 -3.59 -6.24 -2.12
CA VAL A 80 -2.14 -6.06 -1.98
C VAL A 80 -1.47 -6.49 -3.28
N VAL A 81 -0.99 -5.52 -4.06
CA VAL A 81 -0.31 -5.77 -5.35
C VAL A 81 1.06 -6.37 -5.10
N LYS A 82 1.81 -5.77 -4.18
CA LYS A 82 3.11 -6.30 -3.73
C LYS A 82 3.48 -5.79 -2.35
N ASN A 83 4.31 -6.57 -1.69
CA ASN A 83 4.93 -6.25 -0.40
C ASN A 83 6.44 -6.45 -0.54
N GLN A 84 7.22 -5.50 -0.07
CA GLN A 84 8.67 -5.57 -0.04
C GLN A 84 9.18 -5.02 1.30
N GLY A 85 9.53 -5.94 2.20
CA GLY A 85 9.95 -5.57 3.55
C GLY A 85 8.80 -4.97 4.37
N ASP A 86 8.92 -3.70 4.70
CA ASP A 86 7.90 -2.90 5.40
C ASP A 86 6.99 -2.10 4.45
N GLY A 87 7.33 -2.09 3.15
CA GLY A 87 6.60 -1.36 2.12
C GLY A 87 5.49 -2.17 1.46
N PHE A 88 4.33 -1.54 1.26
CA PHE A 88 3.19 -2.10 0.56
C PHE A 88 2.77 -1.24 -0.63
N MET A 89 2.43 -1.88 -1.73
CA MET A 89 1.67 -1.30 -2.82
C MET A 89 0.29 -1.96 -2.84
N MET A 90 -0.75 -1.15 -2.74
CA MET A 90 -2.13 -1.60 -2.64
C MET A 90 -2.97 -0.95 -3.74
N ALA A 91 -3.99 -1.64 -4.21
CA ALA A 91 -4.94 -1.15 -5.19
C ALA A 91 -6.37 -1.22 -4.66
N PHE A 92 -7.19 -0.21 -5.01
CA PHE A 92 -8.61 -0.15 -4.67
C PHE A 92 -9.41 0.35 -5.87
N ALA A 93 -10.69 -0.01 -5.94
CA ALA A 93 -11.63 0.55 -6.90
C ALA A 93 -12.18 1.91 -6.43
N ASP A 94 -12.40 2.08 -5.12
CA ASP A 94 -13.03 3.26 -4.51
C ASP A 94 -11.99 4.08 -3.72
N PRO A 95 -11.80 5.37 -4.07
CA PRO A 95 -10.88 6.25 -3.36
C PRO A 95 -11.22 6.43 -1.88
N GLY A 96 -12.50 6.48 -1.54
CA GLY A 96 -12.95 6.59 -0.16
C GLY A 96 -12.58 5.36 0.67
N GLN A 97 -12.72 4.15 0.10
CA GLN A 97 -12.31 2.92 0.78
C GLN A 97 -10.79 2.87 1.00
N ALA A 98 -9.99 3.36 0.05
CA ALA A 98 -8.55 3.46 0.23
C ALA A 98 -8.18 4.42 1.38
N VAL A 99 -8.84 5.57 1.47
CA VAL A 99 -8.64 6.54 2.56
C VAL A 99 -9.04 5.95 3.91
N LEU A 100 -10.23 5.33 4.01
CA LEU A 100 -10.72 4.71 5.25
C LEU A 100 -9.85 3.54 5.69
N CYS A 101 -9.33 2.75 4.76
CA CYS A 101 -8.32 1.72 5.05
C CYS A 101 -7.09 2.34 5.73
N GLY A 102 -6.57 3.44 5.20
CA GLY A 102 -5.45 4.17 5.80
C GLY A 102 -5.78 4.68 7.20
N VAL A 103 -6.98 5.21 7.41
CA VAL A 103 -7.47 5.69 8.72
C VAL A 103 -7.49 4.55 9.73
N ASP A 104 -8.03 3.38 9.37
CA ASP A 104 -8.11 2.24 10.27
C ASP A 104 -6.72 1.68 10.62
N VAL A 105 -5.78 1.66 9.66
CA VAL A 105 -4.38 1.33 9.92
C VAL A 105 -3.77 2.27 10.96
N GLN A 106 -3.89 3.58 10.76
CA GLN A 106 -3.32 4.57 11.68
C GLN A 106 -3.93 4.49 13.07
N ARG A 107 -5.26 4.34 13.17
CA ARG A 107 -5.95 4.17 14.45
C ARG A 107 -5.48 2.93 15.21
N ALA A 108 -5.38 1.80 14.54
CA ALA A 108 -4.93 0.55 15.15
C ALA A 108 -3.48 0.65 15.68
N LEU A 109 -2.62 1.43 15.03
CA LEU A 109 -1.25 1.69 15.48
C LEU A 109 -1.24 2.64 16.68
N LEU A 110 -2.08 3.68 16.69
CA LEU A 110 -2.17 4.65 17.79
C LEU A 110 -2.77 4.05 19.06
N GLU A 111 -3.83 3.26 18.94
CA GLU A 111 -4.53 2.65 20.08
C GLU A 111 -3.65 1.72 20.91
N ASN A 112 -2.60 1.16 20.34
CA ASN A 112 -1.71 0.21 20.99
C ASN A 112 -0.22 0.51 20.74
N ALA A 113 0.19 1.77 20.87
CA ALA A 113 1.54 2.23 20.52
C ALA A 113 2.67 1.40 21.18
N GLU A 114 2.51 0.98 22.43
CA GLU A 114 3.48 0.11 23.12
C GLU A 114 3.63 -1.26 22.42
N ARG A 115 2.53 -1.86 21.99
CA ARG A 115 2.53 -3.13 21.26
C ARG A 115 3.25 -3.00 19.90
N TRP A 116 3.26 -1.82 19.34
CA TRP A 116 3.86 -1.53 18.04
C TRP A 116 5.28 -0.96 18.14
N GLU A 117 5.89 -0.94 19.35
CA GLU A 117 7.25 -0.47 19.57
C GLU A 117 7.51 0.94 19.00
N GLY A 118 6.48 1.79 19.03
CA GLY A 118 6.54 3.13 18.48
C GLY A 118 6.59 3.24 16.95
N VAL A 119 6.29 2.16 16.25
CA VAL A 119 6.22 2.14 14.77
C VAL A 119 5.17 3.13 14.28
N ARG A 120 5.56 3.99 13.34
CA ARG A 120 4.69 4.91 12.62
C ARG A 120 4.74 4.61 11.13
N VAL A 121 3.58 4.62 10.48
CA VAL A 121 3.44 4.28 9.06
C VAL A 121 3.12 5.55 8.26
N ARG A 122 3.81 5.74 7.14
CA ARG A 122 3.49 6.75 6.14
C ARG A 122 2.58 6.15 5.09
N ILE A 123 1.54 6.87 4.67
CA ILE A 123 0.61 6.40 3.64
C ILE A 123 0.41 7.51 2.61
N GLY A 124 0.52 7.16 1.32
CA GLY A 124 0.21 8.05 0.20
C GLY A 124 -0.77 7.40 -0.76
N ILE A 125 -1.78 8.15 -1.21
CA ILE A 125 -2.86 7.66 -2.05
C ILE A 125 -3.05 8.56 -3.27
N HIS A 126 -3.15 7.94 -4.44
CA HIS A 126 -3.42 8.60 -5.71
C HIS A 126 -4.40 7.77 -6.56
N VAL A 127 -5.20 8.42 -7.39
CA VAL A 127 -6.10 7.76 -8.36
C VAL A 127 -5.81 8.24 -9.77
N GLY A 128 -5.78 7.31 -10.70
CA GLY A 128 -5.60 7.59 -12.13
C GLY A 128 -5.39 6.33 -12.95
N PRO A 129 -5.32 6.48 -14.28
CA PRO A 129 -5.13 5.35 -15.18
C PRO A 129 -3.78 4.66 -14.96
N SER A 130 -3.80 3.33 -14.99
CA SER A 130 -2.61 2.50 -14.80
C SER A 130 -2.64 1.31 -15.75
N VAL A 131 -1.45 0.81 -16.10
CA VAL A 131 -1.29 -0.36 -16.94
C VAL A 131 -1.08 -1.59 -16.07
N ARG A 132 -1.99 -2.56 -16.17
CA ARG A 132 -1.83 -3.88 -15.53
C ARG A 132 -0.99 -4.79 -16.42
N ARG A 133 -0.02 -5.48 -15.82
CA ARG A 133 0.72 -6.59 -16.44
C ARG A 133 0.79 -7.73 -15.44
N GLY A 134 0.03 -8.80 -15.69
CA GLY A 134 -0.12 -9.89 -14.74
C GLY A 134 -0.70 -9.40 -13.41
N ASP A 135 0.03 -9.63 -12.35
CA ASP A 135 -0.32 -9.24 -10.97
C ASP A 135 0.30 -7.91 -10.53
N ASP A 136 0.80 -7.09 -11.46
CA ASP A 136 1.45 -5.82 -11.14
C ASP A 136 0.86 -4.65 -11.94
N LEU A 137 1.05 -3.43 -11.40
CA LEU A 137 0.63 -2.17 -11.98
C LEU A 137 1.83 -1.32 -12.33
N PHE A 138 1.75 -0.65 -13.48
CA PHE A 138 2.80 0.20 -14.01
C PHE A 138 2.23 1.52 -14.53
N GLY A 139 3.08 2.52 -14.60
CA GLY A 139 2.79 3.79 -15.22
C GLY A 139 3.06 4.99 -14.32
N ARG A 140 2.80 6.19 -14.88
CA ARG A 140 3.06 7.46 -14.22
C ARG A 140 2.28 7.60 -12.89
N ASN A 141 1.05 7.10 -12.84
CA ASN A 141 0.21 7.21 -11.65
C ASN A 141 0.69 6.30 -10.51
N VAL A 142 1.35 5.17 -10.81
CA VAL A 142 2.04 4.36 -9.80
C VAL A 142 3.21 5.16 -9.20
N ALA A 143 4.02 5.81 -10.05
CA ALA A 143 5.09 6.68 -9.58
C ALA A 143 4.55 7.87 -8.76
N MET A 144 3.44 8.48 -9.20
CA MET A 144 2.78 9.57 -8.47
C MET A 144 2.37 9.13 -7.06
N ALA A 145 1.69 7.99 -6.91
CA ALA A 145 1.28 7.46 -5.62
C ALA A 145 2.48 7.22 -4.68
N ALA A 146 3.58 6.66 -5.20
CA ALA A 146 4.81 6.48 -4.44
C ALA A 146 5.41 7.82 -3.96
N ARG A 147 5.43 8.84 -4.82
CA ARG A 147 5.92 10.17 -4.45
C ARG A 147 5.04 10.89 -3.44
N VAL A 148 3.72 10.67 -3.49
CA VAL A 148 2.80 11.17 -2.45
C VAL A 148 3.14 10.54 -1.10
N ALA A 149 3.37 9.23 -1.05
CA ALA A 149 3.75 8.53 0.18
C ALA A 149 5.09 9.02 0.76
N GLU A 150 6.07 9.33 -0.10
CA GLU A 150 7.37 9.88 0.32
C GLU A 150 7.26 11.26 1.00
N GLN A 151 6.20 12.02 0.76
CA GLN A 151 5.95 13.32 1.38
C GLN A 151 5.24 13.22 2.73
N ALA A 152 4.72 12.05 3.08
CA ALA A 152 4.03 11.84 4.35
C ALA A 152 5.03 11.65 5.50
N ASP A 153 4.67 12.16 6.66
CA ASP A 153 5.34 11.88 7.92
C ASP A 153 4.77 10.58 8.54
N GLY A 154 5.51 9.99 9.47
CA GLY A 154 5.03 8.82 10.21
C GLY A 154 3.71 9.13 10.95
N GLY A 155 2.69 8.31 10.74
CA GLY A 155 1.35 8.51 11.24
C GLY A 155 0.44 9.36 10.32
N GLU A 156 0.98 9.86 9.19
CA GLU A 156 0.24 10.69 8.25
C GLU A 156 -0.31 9.89 7.07
N ILE A 157 -1.47 10.32 6.57
CA ILE A 157 -2.04 9.86 5.30
C ILE A 157 -2.11 11.10 4.41
N LEU A 158 -1.40 11.07 3.28
CA LEU A 158 -1.48 12.11 2.26
C LEU A 158 -2.24 11.60 1.04
N VAL A 159 -3.09 12.45 0.49
CA VAL A 159 -3.80 12.17 -0.75
C VAL A 159 -3.49 13.23 -1.81
N SER A 160 -3.48 12.82 -3.07
CA SER A 160 -3.36 13.73 -4.21
C SER A 160 -4.65 14.51 -4.46
N GLU A 161 -4.58 15.55 -5.29
CA GLU A 161 -5.73 16.35 -5.67
C GLU A 161 -6.82 15.51 -6.35
N SER A 162 -6.47 14.52 -7.19
CA SER A 162 -7.44 13.63 -7.82
C SER A 162 -8.21 12.77 -6.80
N VAL A 163 -7.57 12.35 -5.72
CA VAL A 163 -8.26 11.65 -4.62
C VAL A 163 -9.13 12.63 -3.84
N ARG A 164 -8.64 13.83 -3.53
CA ARG A 164 -9.42 14.87 -2.86
C ARG A 164 -10.72 15.16 -3.61
N ASP A 165 -10.65 15.32 -4.94
CA ASP A 165 -11.83 15.57 -5.77
C ASP A 165 -12.81 14.37 -5.76
N ALA A 166 -12.29 13.16 -5.75
CA ALA A 166 -13.10 11.95 -5.73
C ALA A 166 -13.80 11.68 -4.39
N VAL A 167 -13.26 12.21 -3.27
CA VAL A 167 -13.87 12.06 -1.94
C VAL A 167 -14.58 13.32 -1.47
N ASP A 168 -14.70 14.34 -2.33
CA ASP A 168 -15.40 15.58 -1.99
C ASP A 168 -16.85 15.31 -1.59
N GLY A 169 -17.30 15.97 -0.52
CA GLY A 169 -18.65 15.81 0.02
C GLY A 169 -18.89 14.52 0.84
N ARG A 170 -17.88 13.70 1.06
CA ARG A 170 -18.00 12.53 1.96
C ARG A 170 -17.93 12.96 3.42
N PRO A 171 -18.97 12.69 4.22
CA PRO A 171 -19.03 13.14 5.61
C PRO A 171 -18.08 12.38 6.55
N ASP A 172 -17.61 11.21 6.13
CA ASP A 172 -16.72 10.31 6.86
C ASP A 172 -15.22 10.56 6.60
N ILE A 173 -14.90 11.51 5.69
CA ILE A 173 -13.53 11.88 5.35
C ILE A 173 -13.35 13.39 5.47
N GLU A 174 -12.44 13.81 6.34
CA GLU A 174 -12.07 15.21 6.49
C GLU A 174 -10.62 15.42 6.08
N LEU A 175 -10.36 16.41 5.23
CA LEU A 175 -9.04 16.76 4.73
C LEU A 175 -8.57 18.10 5.29
N CYS A 176 -7.26 18.19 5.55
CA CYS A 176 -6.59 19.45 5.88
C CYS A 176 -6.45 20.34 4.64
N PRO A 177 -6.15 21.65 4.83
CA PRO A 177 -5.77 22.53 3.72
C PRO A 177 -4.60 21.95 2.90
N PRO A 178 -4.51 22.28 1.59
CA PRO A 178 -3.46 21.76 0.72
C PRO A 178 -2.06 22.15 1.19
N ARG A 179 -1.14 21.21 0.97
CA ARG A 179 0.30 21.41 1.06
C ARG A 179 0.84 21.40 -0.37
N GLU A 180 1.39 22.52 -0.81
CA GLU A 180 2.01 22.63 -2.12
C GLU A 180 3.43 22.06 -2.10
N VAL A 181 3.73 21.12 -2.97
CA VAL A 181 5.02 20.42 -3.01
C VAL A 181 5.50 20.18 -4.44
N GLU A 182 6.82 20.10 -4.62
CA GLU A 182 7.44 19.53 -5.82
C GLU A 182 7.75 18.04 -5.59
N LEU A 183 7.34 17.20 -6.53
CA LEU A 183 7.54 15.75 -6.44
C LEU A 183 8.69 15.32 -7.36
N LYS A 184 9.65 14.59 -6.83
CA LYS A 184 10.85 14.14 -7.55
C LYS A 184 10.48 13.37 -8.83
N GLY A 185 10.97 13.86 -9.97
CA GLY A 185 10.74 13.24 -11.28
C GLY A 185 9.37 13.54 -11.91
N LEU A 186 8.55 14.36 -11.26
CA LEU A 186 7.29 14.86 -11.80
C LEU A 186 7.38 16.38 -11.98
N GLN A 187 6.88 16.88 -13.11
CA GLN A 187 6.94 18.31 -13.41
C GLN A 187 5.85 19.09 -12.66
N GLY A 188 6.18 20.31 -12.27
CA GLY A 188 5.26 21.25 -11.68
C GLY A 188 5.07 21.05 -10.17
N THR A 189 4.22 21.90 -9.62
CA THR A 189 3.82 21.87 -8.22
C THR A 189 2.54 21.08 -8.05
N HIS A 190 2.43 20.33 -6.97
CA HIS A 190 1.31 19.46 -6.67
C HIS A 190 0.71 19.80 -5.32
N ASN A 191 -0.61 19.82 -5.24
CA ASN A 191 -1.33 19.96 -3.98
C ASN A 191 -1.57 18.59 -3.35
N LEU A 192 -1.10 18.39 -2.14
CA LEU A 192 -1.34 17.20 -1.33
C LEU A 192 -2.17 17.58 -0.10
N TYR A 193 -3.02 16.69 0.32
CA TYR A 193 -3.96 16.90 1.43
C TYR A 193 -3.76 15.83 2.49
N ALA A 194 -3.53 16.23 3.73
CA ALA A 194 -3.50 15.29 4.85
C ALA A 194 -4.94 14.92 5.27
N VAL A 195 -5.13 13.63 5.54
CA VAL A 195 -6.40 13.13 6.09
C VAL A 195 -6.41 13.37 7.60
N LYS A 196 -7.48 13.98 8.11
CA LYS A 196 -7.67 14.09 9.56
C LYS A 196 -8.05 12.75 10.15
N LEU A 197 -7.33 12.32 11.16
CA LEU A 197 -7.70 11.18 11.97
C LEU A 197 -8.63 11.71 13.07
N SER A 198 -9.94 11.66 12.83
CA SER A 198 -10.93 12.03 13.86
C SER A 198 -10.87 11.01 15.01
N ASP A 199 -10.96 11.48 16.23
CA ASP A 199 -11.05 10.69 17.46
C ASP A 199 -12.25 9.75 17.46
#